data_1afde7163f664265a23bb7ab59eccbc5
#
_entry.id   1afde7163f664265a23bb7ab59eccbc5
#
_cell.length_a   1.000
_cell.length_b   1.000
_cell.length_c   1.000
_cell.angle_alpha   90.00
_cell.angle_beta   90.00
_cell.angle_gamma   90.00
#
_symmetry.space_group_name_H-M   'P 1'
#
loop_
_entity.id
_entity.type
_entity.pdbx_description
1 polymer ?
#
loop_
_entity_poly.entity_id
_entity_poly.type
_entity_poly.pdbx_seq_one_letter_code
_entity_poly.pdbx_strand_id
1 'polypeptide(L)'
;MTKELEATLAEASSPAWTRRVRAGRDLASSADVPEAAEALVGLLLDADDTAVTRQTAEALTREGTEASVRLIARAVAEADDNRADWLQTGVHDALMGPGGAPGVLAACGKLARDPEGAVRQGAAHIAAWAADPR
;
A
#
# COMPACT_ATOMS: atom_id res chain seq x y z
N MET A 1 -10.12 -11.22 16.37
CA MET A 1 -9.31 -10.01 16.18
C MET A 1 -8.86 -9.50 17.54
N THR A 2 -7.61 -9.07 17.68
CA THR A 2 -7.06 -8.61 18.95
C THR A 2 -7.51 -7.20 19.27
N LYS A 3 -7.45 -6.82 20.55
CA LYS A 3 -7.75 -5.44 20.98
C LYS A 3 -6.78 -4.45 20.37
N GLU A 4 -5.52 -4.83 20.19
CA GLU A 4 -4.51 -3.97 19.56
C GLU A 4 -4.87 -3.67 18.11
N LEU A 5 -5.28 -4.70 17.36
CA LEU A 5 -5.70 -4.52 15.98
C LEU A 5 -6.94 -3.64 15.89
N GLU A 6 -7.92 -3.85 16.78
CA GLU A 6 -9.12 -3.03 16.83
C GLU A 6 -8.79 -1.55 17.11
N ALA A 7 -7.88 -1.29 18.05
CA ALA A 7 -7.44 0.05 18.35
C ALA A 7 -6.75 0.70 17.15
N THR A 8 -5.90 -0.04 16.45
CA THR A 8 -5.21 0.45 15.27
C THR A 8 -6.19 0.72 14.12
N LEU A 9 -7.19 -0.15 13.96
CA LEU A 9 -8.25 0.08 12.96
C LEU A 9 -9.04 1.36 13.25
N ALA A 10 -9.30 1.64 14.52
CA ALA A 10 -9.95 2.89 14.91
C ALA A 10 -9.10 4.11 14.55
N GLU A 11 -7.78 4.02 14.74
CA GLU A 11 -6.85 5.10 14.37
C GLU A 11 -6.85 5.39 12.86
N ALA A 12 -7.13 4.38 12.05
CA ALA A 12 -7.21 4.55 10.60
C ALA A 12 -8.33 5.51 10.18
N SER A 13 -9.32 5.71 11.04
CA SER A 13 -10.44 6.63 10.79
C SER A 13 -10.30 7.94 11.56
N SER A 14 -9.16 8.18 12.21
CA SER A 14 -8.94 9.38 12.98
C SER A 14 -8.95 10.63 12.08
N PRO A 15 -9.51 11.76 12.52
CA PRO A 15 -9.41 13.02 11.79
C PRO A 15 -7.98 13.57 11.76
N ALA A 16 -7.11 13.11 12.65
CA ALA A 16 -5.71 13.53 12.68
C ALA A 16 -4.90 12.73 11.66
N TRP A 17 -4.33 13.39 10.65
CA TRP A 17 -3.57 12.70 9.59
C TRP A 17 -2.37 11.94 10.16
N THR A 18 -1.74 12.44 11.22
CA THR A 18 -0.59 11.77 11.85
C THR A 18 -0.99 10.42 12.44
N ARG A 19 -2.19 10.31 12.98
CA ARG A 19 -2.72 9.04 13.49
C ARG A 19 -3.04 8.09 12.37
N ARG A 20 -3.57 8.60 11.25
CA ARG A 20 -3.83 7.76 10.08
C ARG A 20 -2.53 7.23 9.49
N VAL A 21 -1.46 8.04 9.45
CA VAL A 21 -0.13 7.58 9.01
C VAL A 21 0.37 6.44 9.90
N ARG A 22 0.26 6.61 11.21
CA ARG A 22 0.68 5.58 12.16
C ARG A 22 -0.09 4.29 11.96
N ALA A 23 -1.42 4.41 11.77
CA ALA A 23 -2.26 3.24 11.51
C ALA A 23 -1.82 2.49 10.26
N GLY A 24 -1.51 3.21 9.18
CA GLY A 24 -1.01 2.59 7.95
C GLY A 24 0.27 1.80 8.17
N ARG A 25 1.21 2.37 8.90
CA ARG A 25 2.46 1.68 9.24
C ARG A 25 2.22 0.43 10.08
N ASP A 26 1.35 0.55 11.08
CA ASP A 26 1.09 -0.56 12.02
C ASP A 26 0.27 -1.67 11.37
N LEU A 27 -0.63 -1.33 10.45
CA LEU A 27 -1.47 -2.32 9.77
C LEU A 27 -0.77 -3.04 8.61
N ALA A 28 0.34 -2.49 8.11
CA ALA A 28 1.00 -3.04 6.93
C ALA A 28 1.36 -4.52 7.05
N SER A 29 1.77 -4.97 8.25
CA SER A 29 2.10 -6.37 8.48
C SER A 29 0.86 -7.27 8.59
N SER A 30 -0.33 -6.69 8.63
CA SER A 30 -1.61 -7.41 8.72
C SER A 30 -2.42 -7.30 7.41
N ALA A 31 -1.75 -7.08 6.30
CA ALA A 31 -2.41 -6.89 4.99
C ALA A 31 -3.25 -8.10 4.55
N ASP A 32 -2.98 -9.28 5.10
CA ASP A 32 -3.75 -10.50 4.84
C ASP A 32 -5.03 -10.62 5.69
N VAL A 33 -5.21 -9.75 6.68
CA VAL A 33 -6.42 -9.72 7.51
C VAL A 33 -7.46 -8.85 6.82
N PRO A 34 -8.68 -9.37 6.52
CA PRO A 34 -9.66 -8.63 5.70
C PRO A 34 -9.98 -7.22 6.21
N GLU A 35 -10.18 -7.05 7.51
CA GLU A 35 -10.50 -5.74 8.09
C GLU A 35 -9.34 -4.77 7.94
N ALA A 36 -8.11 -5.24 8.13
CA ALA A 36 -6.91 -4.43 7.94
C ALA A 36 -6.72 -4.10 6.46
N ALA A 37 -6.97 -5.05 5.58
CA ALA A 37 -6.86 -4.85 4.14
C ALA A 37 -7.77 -3.70 3.66
N GLU A 38 -9.02 -3.69 4.08
CA GLU A 38 -9.95 -2.63 3.69
C GLU A 38 -9.55 -1.28 4.27
N ALA A 39 -9.10 -1.23 5.52
CA ALA A 39 -8.60 -0.01 6.13
C ALA A 39 -7.36 0.52 5.37
N LEU A 40 -6.44 -0.36 5.00
CA LEU A 40 -5.24 0.01 4.27
C LEU A 40 -5.54 0.58 2.88
N VAL A 41 -6.48 -0.02 2.15
CA VAL A 41 -6.90 0.53 0.86
C VAL A 41 -7.47 1.93 1.04
N GLY A 42 -8.30 2.13 2.07
CA GLY A 42 -8.83 3.45 2.39
C GLY A 42 -7.72 4.47 2.68
N LEU A 43 -6.67 4.06 3.39
CA LEU A 43 -5.53 4.94 3.68
C LEU A 43 -4.71 5.23 2.43
N LEU A 44 -4.51 4.24 1.56
CA LEU A 44 -3.82 4.45 0.28
C LEU A 44 -4.54 5.46 -0.60
N LEU A 45 -5.86 5.53 -0.48
CA LEU A 45 -6.72 6.43 -1.26
C LEU A 45 -7.19 7.62 -0.42
N ASP A 46 -6.44 8.00 0.62
CA ASP A 46 -6.83 9.06 1.54
C ASP A 46 -7.23 10.34 0.78
N ALA A 47 -8.41 10.87 1.11
CA ALA A 47 -8.97 12.01 0.40
C ALA A 47 -8.38 13.35 0.86
N ASP A 48 -7.85 13.39 2.07
CA ASP A 48 -7.51 14.64 2.74
C ASP A 48 -6.02 14.95 2.77
N ASP A 49 -5.15 13.93 2.80
CA ASP A 49 -3.72 14.16 3.02
C ASP A 49 -2.86 13.17 2.25
N THR A 50 -2.06 13.71 1.33
CA THR A 50 -1.18 12.90 0.49
C THR A 50 -0.06 12.20 1.28
N ALA A 51 0.29 12.71 2.46
CA ALA A 51 1.26 12.05 3.33
C ALA A 51 0.74 10.68 3.79
N VAL A 52 -0.56 10.55 4.02
CA VAL A 52 -1.17 9.27 4.40
C VAL A 52 -1.03 8.27 3.24
N THR A 53 -1.37 8.68 2.03
CA THR A 53 -1.21 7.86 0.81
C THR A 53 0.24 7.40 0.65
N ARG A 54 1.17 8.34 0.65
CA ARG A 54 2.59 8.09 0.42
C ARG A 54 3.18 7.15 1.47
N GLN A 55 2.96 7.43 2.75
CA GLN A 55 3.59 6.67 3.81
C GLN A 55 2.98 5.28 3.99
N THR A 56 1.68 5.13 3.70
CA THR A 56 1.04 3.81 3.71
C THR A 56 1.57 2.95 2.56
N ALA A 57 1.73 3.55 1.37
CA ALA A 57 2.32 2.85 0.23
C ALA A 57 3.75 2.43 0.52
N GLU A 58 4.55 3.29 1.15
CA GLU A 58 5.92 2.95 1.54
C GLU A 58 5.95 1.75 2.49
N ALA A 59 5.11 1.77 3.53
CA ALA A 59 5.08 0.71 4.53
C ALA A 59 4.69 -0.65 3.91
N LEU A 60 3.67 -0.65 3.05
CA LEU A 60 3.24 -1.87 2.37
C LEU A 60 4.29 -2.39 1.38
N THR A 61 4.98 -1.49 0.70
CA THR A 61 6.06 -1.88 -0.22
C THR A 61 7.21 -2.52 0.54
N ARG A 62 7.56 -1.99 1.70
CA ARG A 62 8.61 -2.57 2.54
C ARG A 62 8.25 -3.96 3.05
N GLU A 63 6.97 -4.21 3.34
CA GLU A 63 6.51 -5.56 3.67
C GLU A 63 6.75 -6.52 2.52
N GLY A 64 6.49 -6.09 1.29
CA GLY A 64 6.82 -6.83 0.07
C GLY A 64 6.15 -8.19 -0.06
N THR A 65 5.08 -8.45 0.68
CA THR A 65 4.32 -9.68 0.58
C THR A 65 3.33 -9.60 -0.57
N GLU A 66 2.85 -10.75 -1.05
CA GLU A 66 1.79 -10.76 -2.05
C GLU A 66 0.56 -9.99 -1.56
N ALA A 67 0.16 -10.20 -0.31
CA ALA A 67 -0.99 -9.51 0.27
C ALA A 67 -0.79 -7.99 0.31
N SER A 68 0.38 -7.51 0.75
CA SER A 68 0.64 -6.09 0.86
C SER A 68 0.70 -5.40 -0.51
N VAL A 69 1.39 -6.01 -1.47
CA VAL A 69 1.51 -5.45 -2.82
C VAL A 69 0.16 -5.48 -3.54
N ARG A 70 -0.66 -6.50 -3.28
CA ARG A 70 -2.01 -6.59 -3.84
C ARG A 70 -2.87 -5.38 -3.47
N LEU A 71 -2.75 -4.90 -2.24
CA LEU A 71 -3.51 -3.73 -1.79
C LEU A 71 -3.07 -2.46 -2.53
N ILE A 72 -1.77 -2.31 -2.75
CA ILE A 72 -1.26 -1.18 -3.55
C ILE A 72 -1.80 -1.27 -4.98
N ALA A 73 -1.78 -2.48 -5.57
CA ALA A 73 -2.29 -2.69 -6.93
C ALA A 73 -3.77 -2.32 -7.05
N ARG A 74 -4.60 -2.70 -6.05
CA ARG A 74 -6.01 -2.30 -6.00
C ARG A 74 -6.15 -0.78 -5.96
N ALA A 75 -5.36 -0.13 -5.13
CA ALA A 75 -5.41 1.33 -4.99
C ALA A 75 -4.97 2.04 -6.27
N VAL A 76 -3.92 1.56 -6.92
CA VAL A 76 -3.45 2.12 -8.20
C VAL A 76 -4.55 2.09 -9.25
N ALA A 77 -5.30 0.99 -9.32
CA ALA A 77 -6.39 0.84 -10.30
C ALA A 77 -7.53 1.82 -10.06
N GLU A 78 -7.76 2.23 -8.81
CA GLU A 78 -8.84 3.15 -8.44
C GLU A 78 -8.41 4.61 -8.35
N ALA A 79 -7.09 4.87 -8.29
CA ALA A 79 -6.57 6.20 -8.02
C ALA A 79 -6.73 7.13 -9.22
N ASP A 80 -7.02 8.41 -8.93
CA ASP A 80 -6.87 9.47 -9.91
C ASP A 80 -5.37 9.74 -10.14
N ASP A 81 -5.03 10.60 -11.11
CA ASP A 81 -3.63 10.87 -11.47
C ASP A 81 -2.81 11.40 -10.29
N ASN A 82 -3.40 12.29 -9.50
CA ASN A 82 -2.70 12.86 -8.35
C ASN A 82 -2.36 11.79 -7.30
N ARG A 83 -3.33 10.93 -6.96
CA ARG A 83 -3.10 9.87 -5.99
C ARG A 83 -2.15 8.81 -6.54
N ALA A 84 -2.27 8.49 -7.82
CA ALA A 84 -1.36 7.55 -8.46
C ALA A 84 0.09 8.02 -8.35
N ASP A 85 0.34 9.32 -8.52
CA ASP A 85 1.68 9.91 -8.36
C ASP A 85 2.19 9.75 -6.93
N TRP A 86 1.34 9.97 -5.93
CA TRP A 86 1.74 9.81 -4.54
C TRP A 86 1.94 8.35 -4.15
N LEU A 87 1.15 7.43 -4.70
CA LEU A 87 1.37 6.00 -4.53
C LEU A 87 2.73 5.61 -5.11
N GLN A 88 3.04 6.07 -6.31
CA GLN A 88 4.32 5.82 -6.94
C GLN A 88 5.47 6.36 -6.10
N THR A 89 5.33 7.57 -5.57
CA THR A 89 6.35 8.18 -4.71
C THR A 89 6.60 7.31 -3.47
N GLY A 90 5.55 6.83 -2.82
CA GLY A 90 5.69 5.96 -1.65
C GLY A 90 6.39 4.65 -1.98
N VAL A 91 6.05 4.03 -3.11
CA VAL A 91 6.71 2.81 -3.57
C VAL A 91 8.19 3.08 -3.83
N HIS A 92 8.53 4.17 -4.53
CA HIS A 92 9.92 4.54 -4.79
C HIS A 92 10.69 4.82 -3.50
N ASP A 93 10.07 5.47 -2.51
CA ASP A 93 10.72 5.71 -1.22
C ASP A 93 11.18 4.40 -0.57
N ALA A 94 10.35 3.37 -0.63
CA ALA A 94 10.70 2.07 -0.07
C ALA A 94 11.80 1.38 -0.89
N LEU A 95 11.69 1.42 -2.22
CA LEU A 95 12.68 0.79 -3.12
C LEU A 95 14.06 1.43 -2.98
N MET A 96 14.11 2.74 -2.80
CA MET A 96 15.36 3.49 -2.69
C MET A 96 15.88 3.62 -1.26
N GLY A 97 15.09 3.24 -0.27
CA GLY A 97 15.47 3.32 1.13
C GLY A 97 16.40 2.20 1.56
N PRO A 98 16.90 2.25 2.81
CA PRO A 98 17.77 1.20 3.36
C PRO A 98 17.12 -0.18 3.27
N GLY A 99 17.85 -1.15 2.74
CA GLY A 99 17.34 -2.50 2.55
C GLY A 99 16.46 -2.71 1.33
N GLY A 100 16.00 -1.64 0.68
CA GLY A 100 15.12 -1.74 -0.48
C GLY A 100 13.80 -2.43 -0.17
N ALA A 101 13.22 -3.08 -1.17
CA ALA A 101 11.98 -3.86 -1.04
C ALA A 101 12.07 -5.14 -1.89
N PRO A 102 12.87 -6.13 -1.45
CA PRO A 102 13.24 -7.27 -2.30
C PRO A 102 12.07 -8.17 -2.70
N GLY A 103 10.97 -8.17 -1.96
CA GLY A 103 9.81 -9.01 -2.27
C GLY A 103 8.89 -8.49 -3.37
N VAL A 104 9.02 -7.22 -3.76
CA VAL A 104 8.03 -6.55 -4.61
C VAL A 104 7.91 -7.18 -5.99
N LEU A 105 9.02 -7.42 -6.68
CA LEU A 105 8.96 -7.99 -8.04
C LEU A 105 8.40 -9.41 -8.03
N ALA A 106 8.76 -10.21 -7.03
CA ALA A 106 8.19 -11.56 -6.90
C ALA A 106 6.68 -11.50 -6.66
N ALA A 107 6.23 -10.57 -5.81
CA ALA A 107 4.81 -10.36 -5.57
C ALA A 107 4.08 -9.94 -6.86
N CYS A 108 4.65 -9.01 -7.61
CA CYS A 108 4.07 -8.56 -8.88
C CYS A 108 3.94 -9.71 -9.87
N GLY A 109 4.93 -10.61 -9.90
CA GLY A 109 4.89 -11.79 -10.76
C GLY A 109 3.70 -12.69 -10.45
N LYS A 110 3.41 -12.88 -9.17
CA LYS A 110 2.24 -13.67 -8.76
C LYS A 110 0.93 -12.93 -9.07
N LEU A 111 0.89 -11.63 -8.82
CA LEU A 111 -0.31 -10.82 -9.03
C LEU A 111 -0.64 -10.61 -10.50
N ALA A 112 0.32 -10.81 -11.40
CA ALA A 112 0.08 -10.81 -12.84
C ALA A 112 -0.93 -11.88 -13.25
N ARG A 113 -1.17 -12.87 -12.39
CA ARG A 113 -2.12 -13.97 -12.60
C ARG A 113 -3.35 -13.88 -11.70
N ASP A 114 -3.52 -12.75 -11.00
CA ASP A 114 -4.66 -12.60 -10.09
C ASP A 114 -5.98 -12.66 -10.88
N PRO A 115 -7.04 -13.24 -10.32
CA PRO A 115 -8.33 -13.29 -11.01
C PRO A 115 -8.96 -11.93 -11.25
N GLU A 116 -8.62 -10.90 -10.45
CA GLU A 116 -9.14 -9.56 -10.63
C GLU A 116 -8.30 -8.76 -11.62
N GLY A 117 -8.94 -8.27 -12.70
CA GLY A 117 -8.27 -7.46 -13.72
C GLY A 117 -7.64 -6.19 -13.17
N ALA A 118 -8.31 -5.54 -12.22
CA ALA A 118 -7.79 -4.33 -11.57
C ALA A 118 -6.46 -4.60 -10.86
N VAL A 119 -6.36 -5.74 -10.17
CA VAL A 119 -5.12 -6.15 -9.49
C VAL A 119 -4.01 -6.42 -10.50
N ARG A 120 -4.31 -7.13 -11.60
CA ARG A 120 -3.33 -7.40 -12.65
C ARG A 120 -2.78 -6.11 -13.25
N GLN A 121 -3.66 -5.14 -13.52
CA GLN A 121 -3.25 -3.84 -14.08
C GLN A 121 -2.41 -3.04 -13.10
N GLY A 122 -2.83 -2.96 -11.85
CA GLY A 122 -2.07 -2.27 -10.81
C GLY A 122 -0.71 -2.88 -10.59
N ALA A 123 -0.63 -4.21 -10.57
CA ALA A 123 0.64 -4.92 -10.41
C ALA A 123 1.59 -4.64 -11.57
N ALA A 124 1.08 -4.50 -12.80
CA ALA A 124 1.91 -4.14 -13.95
C ALA A 124 2.52 -2.74 -13.78
N HIS A 125 1.77 -1.78 -13.25
CA HIS A 125 2.30 -0.45 -12.94
C HIS A 125 3.40 -0.53 -11.89
N ILE A 126 3.16 -1.26 -10.80
CA ILE A 126 4.15 -1.38 -9.73
C ILE A 126 5.42 -2.05 -10.24
N ALA A 127 5.29 -3.09 -11.05
CA ALA A 127 6.44 -3.78 -11.64
C ALA A 127 7.26 -2.82 -12.51
N ALA A 128 6.61 -1.97 -13.29
CA ALA A 128 7.29 -0.97 -14.12
C ALA A 128 8.05 0.04 -13.25
N TRP A 129 7.44 0.49 -12.14
CA TRP A 129 8.11 1.39 -11.21
C TRP A 129 9.32 0.73 -10.57
N ALA A 130 9.22 -0.54 -10.20
CA ALA A 130 10.32 -1.29 -9.58
C ALA A 130 11.46 -1.56 -10.55
N ALA A 131 11.15 -1.73 -11.84
CA ALA A 131 12.16 -1.95 -12.87
C ALA A 131 12.95 -0.70 -13.21
N ASP A 132 12.37 0.50 -13.00
CA ASP A 132 13.03 1.79 -13.26
C ASP A 132 12.79 2.71 -12.05
N PRO A 133 13.53 2.50 -10.95
CA PRO A 133 13.30 3.21 -9.68
C PRO A 133 13.93 4.60 -9.66
N ARG A 134 13.50 5.48 -10.54
CA ARG A 134 13.98 6.86 -10.55
C ARG A 134 12.94 7.86 -10.16
#